data_8b2e5f314fa0ddea8c8b7e2a1e2c4f1b
#
_entry.id   8b2e5f314fa0ddea8c8b7e2a1e2c4f1b
#
_cell.length_a   1.000
_cell.length_b   1.000
_cell.length_c   1.000
_cell.angle_alpha   90.00
_cell.angle_beta   90.00
_cell.angle_gamma   90.00
#
_symmetry.space_group_name_H-M   'P 1'
#
loop_
_entity.id
_entity.type
_entity.pdbx_description
1 polymer ?
#
loop_
_entity_poly.entity_id
_entity_poly.type
_entity_poly.pdbx_seq_one_letter_code
_entity_poly.pdbx_strand_id
1 'polypeptide(L)'
;MRSFYYGEQEEEDKDPWPGLIIETAVNIDWEDIAVDEDFLYIADMGNNGNARRDLGVYLVAEPNPRARQHARPFKFIPVRYPDQDAYPPEEWYFDSEALFVHQDKLYFLTKHRKSAMELASGTKLYRLDSMDTDQINVLTLIDSFDDASLLSAAELSPDGSQLAALGYTDLWIFSDPVNGDKWLSGTVRHLPMNIAVTKFAE
;
A
#
# COMPACT_ATOMS: atom_id res chain seq x y z
N MET A 1 -18.12 0.08 -6.14
CA MET A 1 -17.79 -1.22 -5.57
C MET A 1 -16.81 -1.89 -6.55
N ARG A 2 -15.54 -1.90 -6.23
CA ARG A 2 -14.51 -2.57 -7.05
C ARG A 2 -14.19 -3.92 -6.41
N SER A 3 -14.23 -4.97 -7.20
CA SER A 3 -13.82 -6.31 -6.79
C SER A 3 -12.38 -6.55 -7.24
N PHE A 4 -11.55 -7.06 -6.37
CA PHE A 4 -10.22 -7.53 -6.74
C PHE A 4 -10.34 -8.92 -7.37
N TYR A 5 -9.75 -9.11 -8.56
CA TYR A 5 -9.66 -10.40 -9.22
C TYR A 5 -8.26 -10.97 -8.98
N TYR A 6 -8.22 -12.13 -8.37
CA TYR A 6 -7.05 -13.01 -8.41
C TYR A 6 -7.47 -14.25 -9.20
N GLY A 7 -6.98 -14.43 -10.40
CA GLY A 7 -7.32 -15.62 -11.18
C GLY A 7 -6.54 -15.74 -12.46
N GLU A 8 -5.89 -16.88 -12.63
CA GLU A 8 -5.39 -17.36 -13.91
C GLU A 8 -6.59 -17.66 -14.83
N GLN A 9 -6.55 -17.15 -16.06
CA GLN A 9 -7.50 -17.52 -17.10
C GLN A 9 -7.17 -18.94 -17.59
N GLU A 10 -7.96 -19.91 -17.17
CA GLU A 10 -8.11 -21.17 -17.90
C GLU A 10 -9.58 -21.50 -18.15
N GLU A 11 -9.90 -21.52 -19.43
CA GLU A 11 -10.99 -22.19 -20.15
C GLU A 11 -12.45 -21.98 -19.73
N GLU A 12 -13.21 -21.60 -20.73
CA GLU A 12 -14.65 -21.61 -20.96
C GLU A 12 -15.45 -22.50 -20.00
N ASP A 13 -16.46 -21.90 -19.35
CA ASP A 13 -17.61 -22.52 -18.71
C ASP A 13 -17.68 -22.54 -17.18
N LYS A 14 -17.09 -21.54 -16.51
CA LYS A 14 -17.46 -21.29 -15.11
C LYS A 14 -17.75 -19.80 -14.94
N ASP A 15 -18.84 -19.50 -14.25
CA ASP A 15 -19.10 -18.14 -13.80
C ASP A 15 -17.82 -17.61 -13.12
N PRO A 16 -17.27 -16.48 -13.58
CA PRO A 16 -16.04 -15.95 -12.99
C PRO A 16 -16.29 -15.75 -11.49
N TRP A 17 -15.35 -16.16 -10.66
CA TRP A 17 -15.46 -15.94 -9.22
C TRP A 17 -15.68 -14.44 -8.96
N PRO A 18 -16.79 -14.04 -8.30
CA PRO A 18 -17.20 -12.63 -8.21
C PRO A 18 -16.30 -11.81 -7.28
N GLY A 19 -15.29 -12.44 -6.69
CA GLY A 19 -14.49 -11.83 -5.64
C GLY A 19 -15.15 -11.88 -4.27
N LEU A 20 -14.47 -11.35 -3.27
CA LEU A 20 -14.96 -11.25 -1.91
C LEU A 20 -15.49 -9.83 -1.68
N ILE A 21 -16.73 -9.72 -1.23
CA ILE A 21 -17.33 -8.43 -0.87
C ILE A 21 -16.95 -8.11 0.58
N ILE A 22 -16.28 -6.99 0.80
CA ILE A 22 -16.02 -6.47 2.14
C ILE A 22 -17.18 -5.58 2.56
N GLU A 23 -18.08 -6.15 3.36
CA GLU A 23 -19.28 -5.47 3.85
C GLU A 23 -18.93 -4.38 4.87
N THR A 24 -19.68 -3.28 4.87
CA THR A 24 -19.52 -2.16 5.82
C THR A 24 -18.22 -1.37 5.67
N ALA A 25 -17.31 -1.76 4.80
CA ALA A 25 -16.18 -0.95 4.41
C ALA A 25 -16.57 0.01 3.29
N VAL A 26 -16.05 1.22 3.35
CA VAL A 26 -16.18 2.22 2.28
C VAL A 26 -14.87 2.25 1.52
N ASN A 27 -14.91 1.93 0.23
CA ASN A 27 -13.76 2.14 -0.64
C ASN A 27 -13.80 3.60 -1.13
N ILE A 28 -12.98 4.44 -0.50
CA ILE A 28 -12.77 5.81 -0.97
C ILE A 28 -11.64 5.78 -2.01
N ASP A 29 -10.49 5.19 -1.61
CA ASP A 29 -9.32 5.06 -2.49
C ASP A 29 -8.40 3.95 -1.93
N TRP A 30 -8.83 2.67 -2.15
CA TRP A 30 -8.06 1.50 -1.71
C TRP A 30 -6.93 1.25 -2.68
N GLU A 31 -5.70 1.20 -2.16
CA GLU A 31 -4.51 1.14 -3.00
C GLU A 31 -3.81 -0.22 -2.95
N ASP A 32 -3.64 -0.78 -1.76
CA ASP A 32 -2.88 -2.02 -1.60
C ASP A 32 -3.44 -2.90 -0.49
N ILE A 33 -3.04 -4.17 -0.50
CA ILE A 33 -3.44 -5.20 0.45
C ILE A 33 -2.19 -5.92 0.95
N ALA A 34 -2.08 -6.07 2.27
CA ALA A 34 -1.07 -6.92 2.88
C ALA A 34 -1.72 -8.00 3.73
N VAL A 35 -1.01 -9.11 3.93
CA VAL A 35 -1.49 -10.27 4.69
C VAL A 35 -0.43 -10.69 5.69
N ASP A 36 -0.85 -11.02 6.90
CA ASP A 36 -0.06 -11.78 7.87
C ASP A 36 -0.72 -13.15 8.14
N GLU A 37 -0.35 -13.82 9.24
CA GLU A 37 -0.85 -15.18 9.54
C GLU A 37 -2.38 -15.24 9.72
N ASP A 38 -3.02 -14.16 10.19
CA ASP A 38 -4.42 -14.15 10.62
C ASP A 38 -5.28 -13.11 9.91
N PHE A 39 -4.67 -12.06 9.36
CA PHE A 39 -5.38 -10.88 8.92
C PHE A 39 -4.98 -10.41 7.52
N LEU A 40 -5.99 -9.88 6.85
CA LEU A 40 -5.88 -9.10 5.64
C LEU A 40 -5.99 -7.61 6.02
N TYR A 41 -5.02 -6.83 5.62
CA TYR A 41 -4.97 -5.38 5.78
C TYR A 41 -5.28 -4.72 4.44
N ILE A 42 -6.26 -3.82 4.41
CA ILE A 42 -6.64 -3.09 3.20
C ILE A 42 -6.34 -1.62 3.44
N ALA A 43 -5.41 -1.07 2.68
CA ALA A 43 -5.02 0.34 2.79
C ALA A 43 -6.03 1.23 2.06
N ASP A 44 -6.85 1.99 2.79
CA ASP A 44 -7.63 3.12 2.27
C ASP A 44 -6.80 4.40 2.44
N MET A 45 -5.69 4.44 1.70
CA MET A 45 -4.60 5.38 1.87
C MET A 45 -4.32 6.24 0.63
N GLY A 46 -5.02 5.96 -0.48
CA GLY A 46 -4.93 6.77 -1.68
C GLY A 46 -5.35 8.21 -1.40
N ASN A 47 -4.53 9.13 -1.84
CA ASN A 47 -4.67 10.54 -1.54
C ASN A 47 -4.10 11.40 -2.67
N ASN A 48 -4.47 11.07 -3.89
CA ASN A 48 -4.00 11.71 -5.12
C ASN A 48 -4.03 13.25 -5.07
N GLY A 49 -5.00 13.83 -4.37
CA GLY A 49 -5.11 15.27 -4.13
C GLY A 49 -4.37 15.77 -2.89
N ASN A 50 -3.75 14.90 -2.12
CA ASN A 50 -3.09 15.19 -0.84
C ASN A 50 -3.94 16.01 0.16
N ALA A 51 -5.26 15.87 0.08
CA ALA A 51 -6.22 16.64 0.88
C ALA A 51 -7.08 15.80 1.83
N ARG A 52 -7.00 14.46 1.76
CA ARG A 52 -7.75 13.56 2.62
C ARG A 52 -7.31 13.65 4.08
N ARG A 53 -8.28 13.51 4.98
CA ARG A 53 -8.09 13.51 6.44
C ARG A 53 -8.65 12.26 7.11
N ASP A 54 -9.15 11.34 6.30
CA ASP A 54 -9.88 10.14 6.68
C ASP A 54 -9.14 8.86 6.24
N LEU A 55 -7.82 8.96 6.13
CA LEU A 55 -6.95 7.83 5.78
C LEU A 55 -6.98 6.76 6.87
N GLY A 56 -6.84 5.50 6.45
CA GLY A 56 -6.79 4.39 7.40
C GLY A 56 -6.64 3.02 6.77
N VAL A 57 -6.67 2.01 7.62
CA VAL A 57 -6.53 0.61 7.24
C VAL A 57 -7.70 -0.19 7.77
N TYR A 58 -8.35 -0.96 6.91
CA TYR A 58 -9.30 -1.97 7.32
C TYR A 58 -8.56 -3.26 7.69
N LEU A 59 -8.85 -3.78 8.88
CA LEU A 59 -8.38 -5.06 9.34
C LEU A 59 -9.50 -6.08 9.15
N VAL A 60 -9.27 -7.11 8.35
CA VAL A 60 -10.22 -8.17 8.04
C VAL A 60 -9.59 -9.51 8.45
N ALA A 61 -10.31 -10.35 9.23
CA ALA A 61 -9.85 -11.72 9.42
C ALA A 61 -9.79 -12.40 8.06
N GLU A 62 -8.66 -13.04 7.72
CA GLU A 62 -8.46 -13.62 6.39
C GLU A 62 -9.58 -14.61 6.06
N PRO A 63 -10.43 -14.32 5.08
CA PRO A 63 -11.56 -15.17 4.77
C PRO A 63 -11.13 -16.30 3.82
N ASN A 64 -11.65 -17.49 4.01
CA ASN A 64 -11.51 -18.53 3.00
C ASN A 64 -12.39 -18.17 1.76
N PRO A 65 -11.79 -17.77 0.63
CA PRO A 65 -12.53 -17.29 -0.53
C PRO A 65 -13.38 -18.38 -1.20
N ARG A 66 -13.06 -19.67 -0.94
CA ARG A 66 -13.85 -20.80 -1.46
C ARG A 66 -15.08 -21.09 -0.61
N ALA A 67 -15.13 -20.60 0.63
CA ALA A 67 -16.22 -20.86 1.57
C ALA A 67 -17.14 -19.65 1.79
N ARG A 68 -16.71 -18.46 1.44
CA ARG A 68 -17.40 -17.20 1.71
C ARG A 68 -17.33 -16.26 0.51
N GLN A 69 -18.41 -15.52 0.28
CA GLN A 69 -18.46 -14.42 -0.68
C GLN A 69 -18.45 -13.05 0.01
N HIS A 70 -18.59 -13.03 1.33
CA HIS A 70 -18.68 -11.82 2.13
C HIS A 70 -17.75 -11.92 3.34
N ALA A 71 -17.06 -10.84 3.63
CA ALA A 71 -16.31 -10.62 4.86
C ALA A 71 -16.65 -9.26 5.45
N ARG A 72 -16.36 -9.08 6.73
CA ARG A 72 -16.52 -7.80 7.41
C ARG A 72 -15.20 -7.38 8.03
N PRO A 73 -14.86 -6.10 7.97
CA PRO A 73 -13.76 -5.60 8.74
C PRO A 73 -13.97 -5.85 10.22
N PHE A 74 -12.94 -6.33 10.87
CA PHE A 74 -12.90 -6.42 12.33
C PHE A 74 -12.71 -5.05 12.96
N LYS A 75 -11.89 -4.20 12.29
CA LYS A 75 -11.56 -2.84 12.71
C LYS A 75 -11.31 -1.94 11.51
N PHE A 76 -11.48 -0.63 11.73
CA PHE A 76 -10.85 0.42 10.93
C PHE A 76 -9.85 1.17 11.82
N ILE A 77 -8.64 1.35 11.36
CA ILE A 77 -7.53 1.96 12.07
C ILE A 77 -7.24 3.30 11.42
N PRO A 78 -7.71 4.42 11.97
CA PRO A 78 -7.48 5.73 11.36
C PRO A 78 -6.02 6.15 11.54
N VAL A 79 -5.43 6.73 10.49
CA VAL A 79 -4.04 7.17 10.49
C VAL A 79 -3.88 8.58 9.95
N ARG A 80 -2.74 9.21 10.26
CA ARG A 80 -2.27 10.43 9.62
C ARG A 80 -0.75 10.45 9.52
N TYR A 81 -0.25 11.15 8.55
CA TYR A 81 1.18 11.40 8.43
C TYR A 81 1.66 12.40 9.50
N PRO A 82 2.89 12.23 10.05
CA PRO A 82 3.43 13.12 11.08
C PRO A 82 3.83 14.49 10.53
N ASP A 83 4.16 14.55 9.24
CA ASP A 83 4.75 15.68 8.55
C ASP A 83 3.81 16.31 7.48
N GLN A 84 2.53 15.89 7.43
CA GLN A 84 1.49 16.56 6.63
C GLN A 84 0.76 17.59 7.50
N ASP A 85 1.12 18.85 7.38
CA ASP A 85 0.59 19.97 8.15
C ASP A 85 -0.45 20.82 7.40
N ALA A 86 -0.56 20.65 6.08
CA ALA A 86 -1.55 21.31 5.22
C ALA A 86 -2.28 20.31 4.31
N TYR A 87 -3.50 20.66 3.85
CA TYR A 87 -4.40 19.80 3.06
C TYR A 87 -5.07 20.58 1.92
N PRO A 88 -4.50 20.60 0.71
CA PRO A 88 -3.23 19.97 0.35
C PRO A 88 -2.02 20.75 0.87
N PRO A 89 -0.86 20.10 1.04
CA PRO A 89 0.41 20.75 1.31
C PRO A 89 1.00 21.35 0.04
N GLU A 90 2.13 22.05 0.17
CA GLU A 90 2.87 22.56 -1.00
C GLU A 90 3.44 21.42 -1.84
N GLU A 91 4.00 20.40 -1.18
CA GLU A 91 4.53 19.19 -1.81
C GLU A 91 3.57 18.02 -1.59
N TRP A 92 3.17 17.34 -2.66
CA TRP A 92 2.20 16.26 -2.63
C TRP A 92 2.89 14.90 -2.44
N TYR A 93 3.35 14.63 -1.23
CA TYR A 93 4.13 13.44 -0.86
C TYR A 93 3.38 12.48 0.07
N PHE A 94 2.05 12.62 0.19
CA PHE A 94 1.22 11.91 1.16
C PHE A 94 0.11 11.10 0.49
N ASP A 95 0.46 10.46 -0.61
CA ASP A 95 -0.36 9.51 -1.35
C ASP A 95 0.31 8.13 -1.23
N SER A 96 -0.27 7.19 -0.45
CA SER A 96 0.34 5.88 -0.26
C SER A 96 -0.31 4.86 -1.18
N GLU A 97 0.51 4.20 -1.96
CA GLU A 97 0.13 3.23 -2.98
C GLU A 97 0.67 1.82 -2.69
N ALA A 98 1.40 1.65 -1.59
CA ALA A 98 2.01 0.38 -1.25
C ALA A 98 2.00 0.14 0.26
N LEU A 99 1.67 -1.09 0.64
CA LEU A 99 1.56 -1.56 2.01
C LEU A 99 2.27 -2.92 2.14
N PHE A 100 3.05 -3.11 3.19
CA PHE A 100 3.59 -4.41 3.55
C PHE A 100 3.64 -4.60 5.06
N VAL A 101 3.72 -5.87 5.50
CA VAL A 101 3.88 -6.25 6.91
C VAL A 101 5.33 -6.61 7.18
N HIS A 102 5.90 -6.08 8.25
CA HIS A 102 7.22 -6.47 8.75
C HIS A 102 7.23 -6.42 10.28
N GLN A 103 7.62 -7.54 10.92
CA GLN A 103 7.68 -7.66 12.39
C GLN A 103 6.41 -7.17 13.10
N ASP A 104 5.26 -7.70 12.66
CA ASP A 104 3.91 -7.38 13.17
C ASP A 104 3.52 -5.88 13.07
N LYS A 105 4.14 -5.14 12.18
CA LYS A 105 3.82 -3.74 11.92
C LYS A 105 3.53 -3.50 10.45
N LEU A 106 2.68 -2.52 10.19
CA LEU A 106 2.34 -2.08 8.84
C LEU A 106 3.28 -0.96 8.41
N TYR A 107 3.76 -1.07 7.19
CA TYR A 107 4.61 -0.09 6.53
C TYR A 107 3.99 0.41 5.25
N PHE A 108 4.13 1.69 4.97
CA PHE A 108 3.53 2.38 3.84
C PHE A 108 4.61 3.08 3.03
N LEU A 109 4.59 2.91 1.71
CA LEU A 109 5.40 3.67 0.78
C LEU A 109 4.53 4.67 0.03
N THR A 110 5.03 5.90 -0.09
CA THR A 110 4.29 6.99 -0.76
C THR A 110 4.70 7.17 -2.21
N LYS A 111 3.77 7.66 -3.01
CA LYS A 111 3.97 8.16 -4.36
C LYS A 111 4.04 9.69 -4.32
N HIS A 112 5.07 10.27 -4.91
CA HIS A 112 5.27 11.71 -4.89
C HIS A 112 4.77 12.40 -6.15
N ARG A 113 4.17 13.57 -5.97
CA ARG A 113 3.75 14.48 -7.05
C ARG A 113 4.16 15.92 -6.68
N LYS A 114 4.33 16.78 -7.66
CA LYS A 114 4.44 18.22 -7.44
C LYS A 114 3.07 18.90 -7.51
N SER A 115 2.16 18.30 -8.28
CA SER A 115 0.79 18.79 -8.44
C SER A 115 -0.10 17.69 -9.02
N ALA A 116 -1.38 17.98 -9.23
CA ALA A 116 -2.31 17.04 -9.89
C ALA A 116 -1.84 16.58 -11.28
N MET A 117 -1.05 17.39 -11.97
CA MET A 117 -0.61 17.14 -13.35
C MET A 117 0.89 16.85 -13.49
N GLU A 118 1.68 17.05 -12.43
CA GLU A 118 3.13 16.91 -12.48
C GLU A 118 3.61 15.90 -11.43
N LEU A 119 4.31 14.88 -11.91
CA LEU A 119 4.90 13.83 -11.09
C LEU A 119 6.20 14.32 -10.45
N ALA A 120 6.56 13.75 -9.31
CA ALA A 120 7.86 13.90 -8.67
C ALA A 120 8.48 12.52 -8.45
N SER A 121 9.80 12.44 -8.44
CA SER A 121 10.50 11.29 -7.92
C SER A 121 10.50 11.30 -6.39
N GLY A 122 10.77 10.15 -5.81
CA GLY A 122 10.87 9.96 -4.38
C GLY A 122 9.75 9.12 -3.80
N THR A 123 10.08 8.53 -2.66
CA THR A 123 9.15 7.83 -1.78
C THR A 123 9.57 8.05 -0.33
N LYS A 124 8.62 8.06 0.57
CA LYS A 124 8.84 8.01 2.01
C LYS A 124 8.29 6.69 2.55
N LEU A 125 9.00 6.11 3.50
CA LEU A 125 8.59 4.93 4.23
C LEU A 125 8.06 5.32 5.60
N TYR A 126 6.80 5.01 5.86
CA TYR A 126 6.17 5.23 7.15
C TYR A 126 5.82 3.90 7.81
N ARG A 127 5.74 3.90 9.14
CA ARG A 127 5.36 2.75 9.95
C ARG A 127 4.20 3.10 10.88
N LEU A 128 3.25 2.18 11.00
CA LEU A 128 2.18 2.23 11.99
C LEU A 128 2.62 1.51 13.25
N ASP A 129 2.76 2.23 14.36
CA ASP A 129 3.25 1.71 15.64
C ASP A 129 2.12 1.28 16.59
N SER A 130 0.90 1.76 16.38
CA SER A 130 -0.29 1.43 17.17
C SER A 130 -1.49 1.19 16.27
N MET A 131 -2.31 0.21 16.62
CA MET A 131 -3.56 -0.12 15.93
C MET A 131 -4.78 0.29 16.78
N ASP A 132 -4.72 1.45 17.42
CA ASP A 132 -5.83 2.00 18.19
C ASP A 132 -6.97 2.40 17.24
N THR A 133 -8.21 2.08 17.59
CA THR A 133 -9.39 2.41 16.79
C THR A 133 -10.15 3.63 17.30
N ASP A 134 -9.84 4.07 18.52
CA ASP A 134 -10.55 5.15 19.20
C ASP A 134 -9.88 6.52 18.98
N GLN A 135 -8.70 6.53 18.38
CA GLN A 135 -7.95 7.75 18.08
C GLN A 135 -7.19 7.63 16.76
N ILE A 136 -6.84 8.77 16.16
CA ILE A 136 -6.02 8.81 14.97
C ILE A 136 -4.58 8.45 15.33
N ASN A 137 -4.06 7.39 14.72
CA ASN A 137 -2.68 6.97 14.90
C ASN A 137 -1.76 7.82 14.01
N VAL A 138 -0.75 8.41 14.63
CA VAL A 138 0.26 9.14 13.89
C VAL A 138 1.32 8.17 13.40
N LEU A 139 1.51 8.11 12.10
CA LEU A 139 2.56 7.27 11.50
C LEU A 139 3.95 7.77 11.93
N THR A 140 4.93 6.87 11.93
CA THR A 140 6.33 7.22 12.15
C THR A 140 7.07 7.23 10.81
N LEU A 141 7.66 8.36 10.44
CA LEU A 141 8.55 8.43 9.28
C LEU A 141 9.84 7.65 9.60
N ILE A 142 10.12 6.62 8.81
CA ILE A 142 11.25 5.71 9.01
C ILE A 142 12.40 6.05 8.08
N ASP A 143 12.11 6.29 6.80
CA ASP A 143 13.13 6.42 5.76
C ASP A 143 12.60 7.18 4.55
N SER A 144 13.50 7.53 3.61
CA SER A 144 13.12 8.12 2.32
C SER A 144 14.12 7.73 1.24
N PHE A 145 13.68 7.76 -0.03
CA PHE A 145 14.50 7.43 -1.18
C PHE A 145 14.07 8.28 -2.39
N ASP A 146 15.01 9.02 -2.98
CA ASP A 146 14.69 10.07 -3.96
C ASP A 146 14.60 9.54 -5.41
N ASP A 147 15.22 8.39 -5.71
CA ASP A 147 15.32 7.89 -7.08
C ASP A 147 14.11 7.06 -7.53
N ALA A 148 13.31 6.51 -6.61
CA ALA A 148 12.10 5.79 -6.98
C ALA A 148 11.02 6.77 -7.44
N SER A 149 10.17 6.32 -8.37
CA SER A 149 9.02 7.12 -8.80
C SER A 149 7.82 6.23 -9.09
N LEU A 150 6.64 6.78 -8.84
CA LEU A 150 5.36 6.15 -9.15
C LEU A 150 5.25 4.72 -8.61
N LEU A 151 5.65 4.51 -7.36
CA LEU A 151 5.44 3.23 -6.71
C LEU A 151 3.95 2.93 -6.61
N SER A 152 3.58 1.68 -6.86
CA SER A 152 2.19 1.20 -6.88
C SER A 152 1.96 -0.08 -6.08
N ALA A 153 3.03 -0.74 -5.61
CA ALA A 153 2.94 -1.90 -4.74
C ALA A 153 4.27 -2.16 -4.04
N ALA A 154 4.25 -2.83 -2.90
CA ALA A 154 5.46 -3.33 -2.26
C ALA A 154 5.18 -4.61 -1.47
N GLU A 155 6.17 -5.52 -1.44
CA GLU A 155 6.07 -6.75 -0.68
C GLU A 155 7.44 -7.24 -0.23
N LEU A 156 7.49 -7.89 0.93
CA LEU A 156 8.68 -8.56 1.41
C LEU A 156 8.81 -9.96 0.79
N SER A 157 10.06 -10.36 0.55
CA SER A 157 10.33 -11.77 0.22
C SER A 157 9.87 -12.69 1.36
N PRO A 158 9.50 -13.95 1.08
CA PRO A 158 9.00 -14.88 2.11
C PRO A 158 9.97 -15.12 3.27
N ASP A 159 11.26 -14.93 3.06
CA ASP A 159 12.29 -15.01 4.11
C ASP A 159 12.54 -13.68 4.84
N GLY A 160 11.83 -12.61 4.45
CA GLY A 160 11.95 -11.28 5.02
C GLY A 160 13.29 -10.58 4.75
N SER A 161 14.09 -11.09 3.79
CA SER A 161 15.43 -10.54 3.53
C SER A 161 15.46 -9.42 2.48
N GLN A 162 14.42 -9.29 1.69
CA GLN A 162 14.32 -8.30 0.62
C GLN A 162 12.94 -7.65 0.60
N LEU A 163 12.92 -6.34 0.32
CA LEU A 163 11.71 -5.59 0.00
C LEU A 163 11.71 -5.30 -1.49
N ALA A 164 10.68 -5.77 -2.20
CA ALA A 164 10.41 -5.40 -3.58
C ALA A 164 9.42 -4.23 -3.61
N ALA A 165 9.72 -3.18 -4.36
CA ALA A 165 8.82 -2.07 -4.60
C ALA A 165 8.66 -1.87 -6.10
N LEU A 166 7.42 -1.97 -6.57
CA LEU A 166 7.04 -1.89 -7.96
C LEU A 166 6.61 -0.45 -8.29
N GLY A 167 7.25 0.13 -9.29
CA GLY A 167 6.80 1.35 -9.94
C GLY A 167 6.19 1.06 -11.31
N TYR A 168 5.73 2.08 -12.01
CA TYR A 168 5.10 1.93 -13.33
C TYR A 168 6.06 1.38 -14.39
N THR A 169 7.34 1.71 -14.29
CA THR A 169 8.38 1.32 -15.27
C THR A 169 9.58 0.63 -14.63
N ASP A 170 9.57 0.47 -13.32
CA ASP A 170 10.75 0.09 -12.57
C ASP A 170 10.40 -0.85 -11.42
N LEU A 171 11.29 -1.80 -11.15
CA LEU A 171 11.26 -2.62 -9.94
C LEU A 171 12.51 -2.30 -9.11
N TRP A 172 12.28 -1.95 -7.87
CA TRP A 172 13.31 -1.67 -6.88
C TRP A 172 13.38 -2.82 -5.88
N ILE A 173 14.57 -3.34 -5.63
CA ILE A 173 14.81 -4.36 -4.60
C ILE A 173 15.74 -3.76 -3.56
N PHE A 174 15.27 -3.67 -2.34
CA PHE A 174 16.02 -3.22 -1.17
C PHE A 174 16.38 -4.43 -0.30
N SER A 175 17.59 -4.46 0.23
CA SER A 175 18.08 -5.48 1.17
C SER A 175 18.97 -4.85 2.22
N ASP A 176 19.31 -5.62 3.25
CA ASP A 176 20.20 -5.18 4.34
C ASP A 176 19.73 -3.87 5.01
N PRO A 177 18.49 -3.80 5.53
CA PRO A 177 17.93 -2.57 6.07
C PRO A 177 18.76 -2.03 7.23
N VAL A 178 19.05 -0.73 7.20
CA VAL A 178 19.75 -0.06 8.29
C VAL A 178 18.84 -0.03 9.53
N ASN A 179 19.38 -0.34 10.71
CA ASN A 179 18.66 -0.43 11.98
C ASN A 179 17.43 -1.38 11.97
N GLY A 180 17.38 -2.32 11.02
CA GLY A 180 16.37 -3.37 10.95
C GLY A 180 15.09 -3.01 10.20
N ASP A 181 14.82 -1.73 9.93
CA ASP A 181 13.59 -1.30 9.23
C ASP A 181 13.77 -0.14 8.25
N LYS A 182 14.97 0.46 8.18
CA LYS A 182 15.28 1.46 7.16
C LYS A 182 15.70 0.80 5.86
N TRP A 183 14.71 0.26 5.17
CA TRP A 183 14.89 -0.49 3.93
C TRP A 183 15.49 0.37 2.81
N LEU A 184 15.04 1.60 2.70
CA LEU A 184 15.39 2.50 1.62
C LEU A 184 16.84 3.01 1.71
N SER A 185 17.42 2.95 2.91
CA SER A 185 18.84 3.25 3.18
C SER A 185 19.76 2.03 3.09
N GLY A 186 19.22 0.84 2.78
CA GLY A 186 19.98 -0.40 2.64
C GLY A 186 20.65 -0.53 1.27
N THR A 187 20.94 -1.77 0.89
CA THR A 187 21.45 -2.10 -0.45
C THR A 187 20.31 -2.03 -1.47
N VAL A 188 20.50 -1.29 -2.56
CA VAL A 188 19.48 -1.06 -3.58
C VAL A 188 19.89 -1.71 -4.90
N ARG A 189 18.95 -2.43 -5.53
CA ARG A 189 19.05 -2.91 -6.91
C ARG A 189 17.88 -2.39 -7.72
N HIS A 190 18.16 -1.66 -8.78
CA HIS A 190 17.21 -1.11 -9.72
C HIS A 190 17.10 -2.00 -10.97
N LEU A 191 15.89 -2.33 -11.35
CA LEU A 191 15.55 -3.15 -12.52
C LEU A 191 14.55 -2.39 -13.39
N PRO A 192 15.02 -1.68 -14.42
CA PRO A 192 14.12 -1.05 -15.39
C PRO A 192 13.29 -2.10 -16.12
N MET A 193 11.98 -1.89 -16.17
CA MET A 193 11.04 -2.77 -16.86
C MET A 193 10.66 -2.14 -18.20
N ASN A 194 10.97 -2.81 -19.32
CA ASN A 194 10.49 -2.42 -20.65
C ASN A 194 9.02 -2.82 -20.85
N ILE A 195 8.16 -2.33 -19.97
CA ILE A 195 6.71 -2.53 -20.09
C ILE A 195 6.17 -1.31 -20.85
N ALA A 196 5.51 -1.56 -21.99
CA ALA A 196 4.67 -0.52 -22.59
C ALA A 196 3.59 -0.20 -21.54
N VAL A 197 3.58 1.03 -21.04
CA VAL A 197 2.61 1.49 -20.04
C VAL A 197 1.22 1.41 -20.66
N THR A 198 0.60 0.25 -20.57
CA THR A 198 -0.81 0.05 -20.88
C THR A 198 -1.55 0.08 -19.58
N LYS A 199 -2.01 1.27 -19.16
CA LYS A 199 -2.94 1.50 -18.06
C LYS A 199 -2.75 0.51 -16.89
N PHE A 200 -1.92 0.88 -15.91
CA PHE A 200 -2.11 0.38 -14.55
C PHE A 200 -3.49 0.84 -14.09
N ALA A 201 -4.27 -0.07 -13.54
CA ALA A 201 -5.55 0.28 -12.95
C ALA A 201 -5.28 1.18 -11.74
N GLU A 202 -5.71 2.41 -11.81
CA GLU A 202 -5.92 3.27 -10.65
C GLU A 202 -7.27 2.94 -10.02
#